data_aed239a762d4e2e9f3d04040b5240832
#
_entry.id   aed239a762d4e2e9f3d04040b5240832
#
_cell.length_a   1.000
_cell.length_b   1.000
_cell.length_c   1.000
_cell.angle_alpha   90.00
_cell.angle_beta   90.00
_cell.angle_gamma   90.00
#
_symmetry.space_group_name_H-M   'P 1'
#
loop_
_entity.id
_entity.type
_entity.pdbx_description
1 polymer ?
#
loop_
_entity_poly.entity_id
_entity_poly.type
_entity_poly.pdbx_seq_one_letter_code
_entity_poly.pdbx_strand_id
1 'polypeptide(L)'
;MSAQVNLQSASPNIDSPPAEDVSYSLYFGLGQCLTLVDHPEVFKVSAAGKAFGSLLTRRFGRQYADARFLDIGTGSGVHSLLLRRLGMKSVTATDISPQAIDVARINEVANLGAGDVRFIHSDLFDGLDPTNDAFDVILFNPPGWQTPSAAFLQALQRTESAQGLSIEAMFYGDRTLKRFFDEVPLFLKPGAKLIIGLNSLVGIPAVMHALCQKHEADYHIDWCLLERHEFPLMLYTQQWRQLQGLIHEEIVDWTRQGAAYCRFNEQGDIIWSYEILELTFSRRSIDGNGQ
;
A
#
# COMPACT_ATOMS: atom_id res chain seq x y z
N MET A 1 -65.43 -25.11 8.46
CA MET A 1 -64.88 -24.35 7.30
C MET A 1 -63.44 -24.04 7.64
N SER A 2 -62.54 -24.91 7.17
CA SER A 2 -61.10 -24.78 7.43
C SER A 2 -60.42 -24.15 6.21
N ALA A 3 -59.79 -23.02 6.41
CA ALA A 3 -59.00 -22.35 5.39
C ALA A 3 -57.55 -22.93 5.43
N GLN A 4 -57.17 -23.63 4.36
CA GLN A 4 -55.80 -24.03 4.12
C GLN A 4 -55.00 -22.88 3.59
N VAL A 5 -53.93 -22.49 4.31
CA VAL A 5 -52.92 -21.56 3.85
C VAL A 5 -51.86 -22.35 3.08
N ASN A 6 -51.74 -22.06 1.79
CA ASN A 6 -50.75 -22.61 0.87
C ASN A 6 -49.44 -21.85 1.04
N LEU A 7 -48.43 -22.44 1.69
CA LEU A 7 -47.06 -21.95 1.72
C LEU A 7 -46.32 -22.53 0.49
N GLN A 8 -46.24 -21.74 -0.57
CA GLN A 8 -45.29 -22.00 -1.65
C GLN A 8 -43.88 -21.58 -1.19
N SER A 9 -43.04 -22.58 -0.95
CA SER A 9 -41.59 -22.39 -0.77
C SER A 9 -40.97 -22.01 -2.09
N ALA A 10 -40.48 -20.77 -2.17
CA ALA A 10 -39.61 -20.33 -3.26
C ALA A 10 -38.25 -21.03 -3.08
N SER A 11 -37.89 -21.91 -3.99
CA SER A 11 -36.56 -22.49 -4.11
C SER A 11 -35.60 -21.37 -4.56
N PRO A 12 -34.37 -21.29 -4.01
CA PRO A 12 -33.38 -20.35 -4.51
C PRO A 12 -32.96 -20.78 -5.91
N ASN A 13 -32.95 -19.81 -6.83
CA ASN A 13 -32.51 -19.98 -8.21
C ASN A 13 -31.00 -20.25 -8.21
N ILE A 14 -30.61 -21.52 -8.38
CA ILE A 14 -29.24 -21.99 -8.57
C ILE A 14 -29.03 -22.12 -10.08
N ASP A 15 -28.83 -21.03 -10.80
CA ASP A 15 -28.36 -21.06 -12.20
C ASP A 15 -27.89 -19.65 -12.63
N SER A 16 -26.92 -19.09 -11.93
CA SER A 16 -26.00 -18.11 -12.51
C SER A 16 -24.63 -18.77 -12.47
N PRO A 17 -23.94 -18.92 -13.61
CA PRO A 17 -22.55 -19.37 -13.56
C PRO A 17 -21.77 -18.37 -12.69
N PRO A 18 -20.79 -18.82 -11.87
CA PRO A 18 -19.93 -17.90 -11.14
C PRO A 18 -19.32 -16.93 -12.15
N ALA A 19 -19.40 -15.63 -11.86
CA ALA A 19 -18.74 -14.63 -12.69
C ALA A 19 -17.30 -15.09 -12.87
N GLU A 20 -16.84 -15.25 -14.12
CA GLU A 20 -15.45 -15.56 -14.40
C GLU A 20 -14.61 -14.50 -13.70
N ASP A 21 -13.79 -14.91 -12.76
CA ASP A 21 -12.89 -14.00 -12.04
C ASP A 21 -12.00 -13.32 -13.08
N VAL A 22 -12.27 -12.04 -13.31
CA VAL A 22 -11.44 -11.24 -14.23
C VAL A 22 -10.07 -11.13 -13.63
N SER A 23 -9.05 -11.61 -14.34
CA SER A 23 -7.67 -11.56 -13.88
C SER A 23 -6.79 -10.74 -14.84
N TYR A 24 -5.67 -10.24 -14.33
CA TYR A 24 -4.67 -9.53 -15.11
C TYR A 24 -3.27 -9.97 -14.73
N SER A 25 -2.33 -9.88 -15.67
CA SER A 25 -0.95 -10.28 -15.45
C SER A 25 -0.02 -9.08 -15.39
N LEU A 26 0.97 -9.17 -14.48
CA LEU A 26 2.03 -8.17 -14.31
C LEU A 26 3.40 -8.82 -14.46
N TYR A 27 4.25 -8.17 -15.24
CA TYR A 27 5.65 -8.56 -15.41
C TYR A 27 6.56 -7.56 -14.70
N PHE A 28 7.48 -8.07 -13.85
CA PHE A 28 8.37 -7.28 -12.97
C PHE A 28 9.85 -7.33 -13.40
N GLY A 29 10.17 -8.02 -14.47
CA GLY A 29 11.54 -8.27 -14.92
C GLY A 29 12.08 -9.64 -14.49
N LEU A 30 13.20 -10.05 -15.08
CA LEU A 30 13.91 -11.32 -14.78
C LEU A 30 13.00 -12.57 -14.78
N GLY A 31 11.98 -12.59 -15.65
CA GLY A 31 11.03 -13.70 -15.75
C GLY A 31 9.97 -13.72 -14.65
N GLN A 32 9.90 -12.72 -13.76
CA GLN A 32 8.90 -12.66 -12.70
C GLN A 32 7.59 -12.11 -13.26
N CYS A 33 6.56 -12.96 -13.30
CA CYS A 33 5.22 -12.62 -13.73
C CYS A 33 4.22 -13.13 -12.71
N LEU A 34 3.22 -12.32 -12.35
CA LEU A 34 2.11 -12.71 -11.48
C LEU A 34 0.80 -12.48 -12.22
N THR A 35 -0.16 -13.38 -12.04
CA THR A 35 -1.54 -13.22 -12.47
C THR A 35 -2.40 -12.98 -11.24
N LEU A 36 -3.11 -11.85 -11.22
CA LEU A 36 -3.85 -11.37 -10.07
C LEU A 36 -5.33 -11.23 -10.41
N VAL A 37 -6.19 -11.52 -9.45
CA VAL A 37 -7.63 -11.31 -9.55
C VAL A 37 -7.91 -9.80 -9.57
N ASP A 38 -8.78 -9.37 -10.48
CA ASP A 38 -9.30 -8.00 -10.56
C ASP A 38 -10.59 -7.92 -9.74
N HIS A 39 -10.49 -7.49 -8.50
CA HIS A 39 -11.60 -7.42 -7.57
C HIS A 39 -12.06 -5.97 -7.36
N PRO A 40 -13.38 -5.67 -7.41
CA PRO A 40 -13.88 -4.29 -7.37
C PRO A 40 -13.60 -3.55 -6.04
N GLU A 41 -13.38 -4.26 -4.95
CA GLU A 41 -13.11 -3.70 -3.62
C GLU A 41 -11.62 -3.74 -3.24
N VAL A 42 -10.74 -4.15 -4.14
CA VAL A 42 -9.29 -4.20 -3.93
C VAL A 42 -8.59 -3.38 -4.99
N PHE A 43 -7.66 -2.53 -4.59
CA PHE A 43 -6.91 -1.73 -5.55
C PHE A 43 -6.17 -2.61 -6.56
N LYS A 44 -6.41 -2.36 -7.84
CA LYS A 44 -5.56 -2.89 -8.90
C LYS A 44 -4.15 -2.33 -8.76
N VAL A 45 -3.16 -3.19 -8.96
CA VAL A 45 -1.76 -2.77 -8.84
C VAL A 45 -1.46 -1.61 -9.78
N SER A 46 -1.09 -0.48 -9.21
CA SER A 46 -0.80 0.76 -9.92
C SER A 46 0.57 0.73 -10.60
N ALA A 47 0.86 1.74 -11.43
CA ALA A 47 2.18 1.94 -12.02
C ALA A 47 3.28 2.07 -10.94
N ALA A 48 2.98 2.74 -9.82
CA ALA A 48 3.87 2.84 -8.65
C ALA A 48 4.10 1.46 -8.01
N GLY A 49 3.04 0.68 -7.76
CA GLY A 49 3.15 -0.68 -7.23
C GLY A 49 3.95 -1.61 -8.15
N LYS A 50 3.80 -1.46 -9.47
CA LYS A 50 4.61 -2.19 -10.45
C LYS A 50 6.09 -1.77 -10.40
N ALA A 51 6.38 -0.47 -10.29
CA ALA A 51 7.74 0.04 -10.16
C ALA A 51 8.40 -0.49 -8.87
N PHE A 52 7.66 -0.46 -7.75
CA PHE A 52 8.11 -1.02 -6.47
C PHE A 52 8.44 -2.51 -6.59
N GLY A 53 7.56 -3.33 -7.16
CA GLY A 53 7.82 -4.76 -7.41
C GLY A 53 9.02 -5.00 -8.34
N SER A 54 9.21 -4.16 -9.35
CA SER A 54 10.39 -4.24 -10.23
C SER A 54 11.69 -3.93 -9.48
N LEU A 55 11.68 -2.98 -8.53
CA LEU A 55 12.81 -2.76 -7.63
C LEU A 55 13.09 -4.00 -6.77
N LEU A 56 12.05 -4.61 -6.15
CA LEU A 56 12.21 -5.80 -5.32
C LEU A 56 12.87 -6.94 -6.11
N THR A 57 12.46 -7.15 -7.38
CA THR A 57 13.03 -8.16 -8.26
C THR A 57 14.53 -7.96 -8.51
N ARG A 58 14.99 -6.71 -8.59
CA ARG A 58 16.42 -6.39 -8.76
C ARG A 58 17.21 -6.41 -7.45
N ARG A 59 16.56 -6.08 -6.34
CA ARG A 59 17.18 -5.87 -5.03
C ARG A 59 17.37 -7.16 -4.26
N PHE A 60 16.37 -8.05 -4.31
CA PHE A 60 16.32 -9.24 -3.50
C PHE A 60 16.57 -10.51 -4.33
N GLY A 61 17.39 -11.41 -3.79
CA GLY A 61 17.74 -12.69 -4.35
C GLY A 61 18.03 -13.69 -3.24
N ARG A 62 18.65 -14.83 -3.58
CA ARG A 62 18.87 -15.96 -2.67
C ARG A 62 19.61 -15.62 -1.38
N GLN A 63 20.44 -14.56 -1.36
CA GLN A 63 21.14 -14.08 -0.16
C GLN A 63 20.20 -13.58 0.94
N TYR A 64 18.94 -13.29 0.61
CA TYR A 64 17.89 -12.89 1.54
C TYR A 64 16.88 -14.00 1.84
N ALA A 65 17.13 -15.25 1.39
CA ALA A 65 16.15 -16.33 1.49
C ALA A 65 15.66 -16.60 2.93
N ASP A 66 16.54 -16.44 3.92
CA ASP A 66 16.25 -16.67 5.33
C ASP A 66 15.86 -15.39 6.12
N ALA A 67 15.85 -14.23 5.45
CA ALA A 67 15.41 -12.99 6.04
C ALA A 67 13.88 -12.99 6.27
N ARG A 68 13.45 -12.37 7.37
CA ARG A 68 12.02 -12.18 7.69
C ARG A 68 11.55 -10.88 7.05
N PHE A 69 10.55 -10.99 6.18
CA PHE A 69 9.93 -9.86 5.50
C PHE A 69 8.56 -9.55 6.07
N LEU A 70 8.24 -8.25 6.15
CA LEU A 70 6.89 -7.75 6.39
C LEU A 70 6.47 -6.85 5.23
N ASP A 71 5.32 -7.11 4.65
CA ASP A 71 4.67 -6.29 3.61
C ASP A 71 3.41 -5.65 4.21
N ILE A 72 3.45 -4.35 4.49
CA ILE A 72 2.34 -3.61 5.10
C ILE A 72 1.48 -2.99 4.00
N GLY A 73 0.14 -3.13 4.14
CA GLY A 73 -0.79 -2.71 3.11
C GLY A 73 -0.62 -3.53 1.83
N THR A 74 -0.63 -4.86 1.97
CA THR A 74 -0.27 -5.81 0.90
C THR A 74 -1.24 -5.78 -0.30
N GLY A 75 -2.47 -5.27 -0.11
CA GLY A 75 -3.50 -5.22 -1.13
C GLY A 75 -3.79 -6.61 -1.72
N SER A 76 -3.63 -6.76 -3.03
CA SER A 76 -3.79 -8.05 -3.73
C SER A 76 -2.69 -9.09 -3.42
N GLY A 77 -1.75 -8.81 -2.51
CA GLY A 77 -0.63 -9.67 -2.18
C GLY A 77 0.58 -9.56 -3.10
N VAL A 78 0.57 -8.62 -4.04
CA VAL A 78 1.51 -8.57 -5.16
C VAL A 78 2.99 -8.61 -4.75
N HIS A 79 3.40 -7.82 -3.75
CA HIS A 79 4.79 -7.75 -3.33
C HIS A 79 5.19 -8.96 -2.50
N SER A 80 4.30 -9.42 -1.62
CA SER A 80 4.47 -10.65 -0.84
C SER A 80 4.64 -11.89 -1.71
N LEU A 81 3.80 -12.06 -2.74
CA LEU A 81 3.89 -13.16 -3.69
C LEU A 81 5.16 -13.08 -4.54
N LEU A 82 5.56 -11.87 -4.92
CA LEU A 82 6.80 -11.64 -5.66
C LEU A 82 8.01 -12.04 -4.82
N LEU A 83 8.07 -11.66 -3.52
CA LEU A 83 9.12 -12.08 -2.59
C LEU A 83 9.19 -13.62 -2.48
N ARG A 84 8.06 -14.29 -2.36
CA ARG A 84 8.01 -15.76 -2.34
C ARG A 84 8.58 -16.37 -3.62
N ARG A 85 8.21 -15.85 -4.79
CA ARG A 85 8.75 -16.29 -6.09
C ARG A 85 10.26 -16.06 -6.21
N LEU A 86 10.79 -15.00 -5.59
CA LEU A 86 12.22 -14.72 -5.51
C LEU A 86 12.98 -15.61 -4.52
N GLY A 87 12.26 -16.48 -3.77
CA GLY A 87 12.82 -17.48 -2.89
C GLY A 87 12.89 -17.10 -1.41
N MET A 88 12.23 -16.01 -0.99
CA MET A 88 12.14 -15.62 0.43
C MET A 88 11.26 -16.61 1.17
N LYS A 89 11.75 -17.20 2.28
CA LYS A 89 11.05 -18.26 3.01
C LYS A 89 10.04 -17.73 4.04
N SER A 90 10.32 -16.56 4.61
CA SER A 90 9.52 -15.96 5.69
C SER A 90 8.95 -14.62 5.25
N VAL A 91 7.68 -14.62 4.86
CA VAL A 91 6.94 -13.42 4.44
C VAL A 91 5.67 -13.33 5.28
N THR A 92 5.53 -12.21 5.99
CA THR A 92 4.29 -11.78 6.66
C THR A 92 3.72 -10.62 5.89
N ALA A 93 2.40 -10.56 5.75
CA ALA A 93 1.70 -9.51 5.03
C ALA A 93 0.49 -9.03 5.83
N THR A 94 0.31 -7.73 5.94
CA THR A 94 -0.83 -7.12 6.63
C THR A 94 -1.62 -6.23 5.69
N ASP A 95 -2.94 -6.12 5.92
CA ASP A 95 -3.80 -5.15 5.28
C ASP A 95 -4.98 -4.82 6.19
N ILE A 96 -5.45 -3.58 6.14
CA ILE A 96 -6.63 -3.13 6.89
C ILE A 96 -7.94 -3.63 6.28
N SER A 97 -7.92 -4.00 4.99
CA SER A 97 -9.08 -4.55 4.27
C SER A 97 -9.11 -6.07 4.38
N PRO A 98 -10.14 -6.67 5.01
CA PRO A 98 -10.30 -8.11 5.02
C PRO A 98 -10.47 -8.67 3.60
N GLN A 99 -11.11 -7.93 2.69
CA GLN A 99 -11.27 -8.32 1.29
C GLN A 99 -9.92 -8.39 0.57
N ALA A 100 -9.00 -7.45 0.85
CA ALA A 100 -7.64 -7.49 0.31
C ALA A 100 -6.90 -8.75 0.76
N ILE A 101 -7.01 -9.12 2.04
CA ILE A 101 -6.42 -10.33 2.60
C ILE A 101 -6.99 -11.59 1.91
N ASP A 102 -8.30 -11.65 1.68
CA ASP A 102 -8.91 -12.80 1.02
C ASP A 102 -8.48 -12.92 -0.46
N VAL A 103 -8.45 -11.80 -1.18
CA VAL A 103 -7.94 -11.75 -2.57
C VAL A 103 -6.45 -12.12 -2.63
N ALA A 104 -5.65 -11.67 -1.67
CA ALA A 104 -4.23 -12.02 -1.59
C ALA A 104 -4.00 -13.52 -1.41
N ARG A 105 -4.83 -14.20 -0.60
CA ARG A 105 -4.80 -15.67 -0.44
C ARG A 105 -5.19 -16.41 -1.71
N ILE A 106 -6.23 -15.93 -2.42
CA ILE A 106 -6.62 -16.49 -3.73
C ILE A 106 -5.47 -16.35 -4.71
N ASN A 107 -4.87 -15.18 -4.80
CA ASN A 107 -3.73 -14.91 -5.66
C ASN A 107 -2.49 -15.76 -5.29
N GLU A 108 -2.28 -16.04 -4.00
CA GLU A 108 -1.19 -16.91 -3.55
C GLU A 108 -1.36 -18.32 -4.10
N VAL A 109 -2.52 -18.92 -3.92
CA VAL A 109 -2.81 -20.27 -4.44
C VAL A 109 -2.65 -20.33 -5.97
N ALA A 110 -3.16 -19.31 -6.68
CA ALA A 110 -3.08 -19.24 -8.14
C ALA A 110 -1.64 -19.10 -8.67
N ASN A 111 -0.75 -18.42 -7.96
CA ASN A 111 0.61 -18.16 -8.41
C ASN A 111 1.68 -19.11 -7.83
N LEU A 112 1.46 -19.61 -6.61
CA LEU A 112 2.46 -20.40 -5.86
C LEU A 112 1.98 -21.83 -5.56
N GLY A 113 0.69 -22.12 -5.70
CA GLY A 113 0.10 -23.44 -5.47
C GLY A 113 -0.04 -23.85 -4.00
N ALA A 114 0.46 -23.04 -3.06
CA ALA A 114 0.43 -23.31 -1.62
C ALA A 114 0.40 -22.02 -0.81
N GLY A 115 -0.14 -22.08 0.40
CA GLY A 115 -0.27 -20.96 1.33
C GLY A 115 0.93 -20.87 2.27
N ASP A 116 1.96 -20.15 1.89
CA ASP A 116 3.20 -19.99 2.67
C ASP A 116 3.40 -18.55 3.20
N VAL A 117 2.54 -17.59 2.78
CA VAL A 117 2.54 -16.22 3.30
C VAL A 117 1.63 -16.13 4.52
N ARG A 118 2.14 -15.54 5.61
CA ARG A 118 1.34 -15.25 6.80
C ARG A 118 0.53 -13.98 6.58
N PHE A 119 -0.68 -14.09 6.03
CA PHE A 119 -1.61 -12.97 5.85
C PHE A 119 -2.38 -12.65 7.13
N ILE A 120 -2.40 -11.39 7.53
CA ILE A 120 -3.04 -10.90 8.75
C ILE A 120 -3.91 -9.69 8.41
N HIS A 121 -5.18 -9.72 8.80
CA HIS A 121 -6.03 -8.51 8.79
C HIS A 121 -5.57 -7.61 9.95
N SER A 122 -5.06 -6.42 9.64
CA SER A 122 -4.43 -5.51 10.61
C SER A 122 -4.41 -4.07 10.10
N ASP A 123 -4.73 -3.11 10.95
CA ASP A 123 -4.42 -1.71 10.71
C ASP A 123 -2.95 -1.49 11.08
N LEU A 124 -2.10 -1.31 10.06
CA LEU A 124 -0.64 -1.27 10.17
C LEU A 124 -0.10 -2.46 10.98
N PHE A 125 0.34 -2.22 12.21
CA PHE A 125 1.00 -3.20 13.09
C PHE A 125 0.09 -3.81 14.16
N ASP A 126 -1.17 -3.39 14.30
CA ASP A 126 -2.07 -3.79 15.40
C ASP A 126 -2.23 -5.31 15.56
N GLY A 127 -2.13 -6.06 14.45
CA GLY A 127 -2.20 -7.53 14.45
C GLY A 127 -0.88 -8.24 14.72
N LEU A 128 0.19 -7.52 15.06
CA LEU A 128 1.54 -8.02 15.30
C LEU A 128 1.95 -7.80 16.76
N ASP A 129 2.82 -8.67 17.24
CA ASP A 129 3.40 -8.57 18.60
C ASP A 129 4.88 -8.19 18.48
N PRO A 130 5.31 -6.98 18.92
CA PRO A 130 6.69 -6.52 18.77
C PRO A 130 7.70 -7.38 19.55
N THR A 131 7.25 -8.21 20.49
CA THR A 131 8.14 -9.14 21.23
C THR A 131 8.50 -10.38 20.40
N ASN A 132 7.65 -10.77 19.45
CA ASN A 132 7.80 -11.97 18.63
C ASN A 132 7.95 -11.68 17.13
N ASP A 133 7.40 -10.57 16.68
CA ASP A 133 7.36 -10.15 15.27
C ASP A 133 8.41 -9.06 15.01
N ALA A 134 9.68 -9.46 14.86
CA ALA A 134 10.75 -8.58 14.41
C ALA A 134 11.24 -9.00 13.02
N PHE A 135 11.48 -8.03 12.13
CA PHE A 135 11.75 -8.24 10.72
C PHE A 135 13.12 -7.73 10.29
N ASP A 136 13.71 -8.38 9.30
CA ASP A 136 14.95 -7.96 8.66
C ASP A 136 14.68 -6.91 7.57
N VAL A 137 13.50 -7.00 6.93
CA VAL A 137 13.05 -6.06 5.89
C VAL A 137 11.56 -5.79 6.07
N ILE A 138 11.20 -4.51 6.15
CA ILE A 138 9.81 -4.06 6.10
C ILE A 138 9.58 -3.33 4.77
N LEU A 139 8.51 -3.68 4.08
CA LEU A 139 8.05 -3.03 2.86
C LEU A 139 6.77 -2.26 3.16
N PHE A 140 6.67 -1.05 2.63
CA PHE A 140 5.44 -0.27 2.70
C PHE A 140 5.24 0.59 1.45
N ASN A 141 4.13 0.35 0.76
CA ASN A 141 3.68 1.16 -0.38
C ASN A 141 2.32 1.80 -0.04
N PRO A 142 2.31 2.84 0.83
CA PRO A 142 1.10 3.42 1.40
C PRO A 142 0.22 4.15 0.40
N PRO A 143 -1.04 4.49 0.77
CA PRO A 143 -1.80 5.53 0.09
C PRO A 143 -0.98 6.82 0.04
N GLY A 144 -1.03 7.51 -1.11
CA GLY A 144 -0.02 8.51 -1.42
C GLY A 144 -0.50 9.95 -1.45
N TRP A 145 -1.75 10.27 -1.01
CA TRP A 145 -2.29 11.61 -1.09
C TRP A 145 -2.45 12.23 0.30
N GLN A 146 -2.33 13.55 0.36
CA GLN A 146 -2.56 14.33 1.57
C GLN A 146 -3.94 14.13 2.17
N THR A 147 -4.12 14.57 3.41
CA THR A 147 -5.45 14.74 4.01
C THR A 147 -6.24 15.76 3.20
N PRO A 148 -7.46 15.40 2.72
CA PRO A 148 -8.25 16.28 1.89
C PRO A 148 -8.83 17.45 2.69
N SER A 149 -9.10 18.56 1.99
CA SER A 149 -9.77 19.73 2.58
C SER A 149 -11.23 19.42 2.93
N ALA A 150 -11.79 20.16 3.90
CA ALA A 150 -13.21 20.05 4.23
C ALA A 150 -14.11 20.42 3.04
N ALA A 151 -13.66 21.34 2.19
CA ALA A 151 -14.38 21.74 0.98
C ALA A 151 -14.44 20.60 -0.04
N PHE A 152 -13.32 19.91 -0.26
CA PHE A 152 -13.26 18.73 -1.12
C PHE A 152 -14.20 17.63 -0.62
N LEU A 153 -14.16 17.28 0.67
CA LEU A 153 -15.03 16.27 1.26
C LEU A 153 -16.52 16.60 1.10
N GLN A 154 -16.90 17.86 1.28
CA GLN A 154 -18.29 18.31 1.04
C GLN A 154 -18.69 18.20 -0.43
N ALA A 155 -17.78 18.51 -1.37
CA ALA A 155 -18.04 18.38 -2.79
C ALA A 155 -18.15 16.90 -3.19
N LEU A 156 -17.30 16.04 -2.63
CA LEU A 156 -17.31 14.60 -2.84
C LEU A 156 -18.65 13.97 -2.44
N GLN A 157 -19.15 14.29 -1.25
CA GLN A 157 -20.45 13.80 -0.75
C GLN A 157 -21.64 14.13 -1.66
N ARG A 158 -21.53 15.19 -2.48
CA ARG A 158 -22.57 15.60 -3.43
C ARG A 158 -22.47 14.88 -4.78
N THR A 159 -21.35 14.27 -5.08
CA THR A 159 -21.01 13.78 -6.41
C THR A 159 -20.93 12.25 -6.47
N GLU A 160 -20.64 11.57 -5.36
CA GLU A 160 -20.50 10.11 -5.36
C GLU A 160 -21.86 9.40 -5.44
N SER A 161 -22.04 8.66 -6.54
CA SER A 161 -22.93 7.50 -6.59
C SER A 161 -22.04 6.26 -6.39
N ALA A 162 -22.16 5.64 -5.22
CA ALA A 162 -21.28 4.59 -4.75
C ALA A 162 -21.38 3.30 -5.59
N GLN A 163 -20.44 3.09 -6.48
CA GLN A 163 -20.09 1.75 -6.98
C GLN A 163 -18.55 1.67 -7.10
N GLY A 164 -17.95 0.73 -6.37
CA GLY A 164 -16.52 0.45 -6.38
C GLY A 164 -15.74 1.07 -5.21
N LEU A 165 -14.41 1.05 -5.31
CA LEU A 165 -13.52 1.64 -4.31
C LEU A 165 -13.75 3.16 -4.19
N SER A 166 -13.97 3.60 -2.96
CA SER A 166 -14.04 5.03 -2.66
C SER A 166 -12.69 5.69 -2.94
N ILE A 167 -12.73 6.88 -3.54
CA ILE A 167 -11.53 7.71 -3.71
C ILE A 167 -10.90 8.07 -2.36
N GLU A 168 -11.67 8.05 -1.27
CA GLU A 168 -11.17 8.32 0.09
C GLU A 168 -10.00 7.43 0.47
N ALA A 169 -9.93 6.21 -0.07
CA ALA A 169 -8.81 5.30 0.16
C ALA A 169 -7.46 5.78 -0.42
N MET A 170 -7.44 6.81 -1.26
CA MET A 170 -6.21 7.45 -1.76
C MET A 170 -5.67 8.52 -0.83
N PHE A 171 -6.52 9.08 0.03
CA PHE A 171 -6.20 10.20 0.93
C PHE A 171 -5.64 9.73 2.28
N TYR A 172 -5.30 10.69 3.13
CA TYR A 172 -4.78 10.50 4.49
C TYR A 172 -3.40 9.81 4.56
N GLY A 173 -2.66 9.80 3.46
CA GLY A 173 -1.32 9.22 3.42
C GLY A 173 -0.34 9.87 4.41
N ASP A 174 -0.45 11.17 4.61
CA ASP A 174 0.31 11.93 5.62
C ASP A 174 0.06 11.43 7.05
N ARG A 175 -1.18 11.13 7.40
CA ARG A 175 -1.56 10.59 8.72
C ARG A 175 -1.15 9.12 8.87
N THR A 176 -1.38 8.33 7.83
CA THR A 176 -0.99 6.92 7.81
C THR A 176 0.52 6.77 7.97
N LEU A 177 1.31 7.58 7.25
CA LEU A 177 2.76 7.58 7.36
C LEU A 177 3.24 8.00 8.75
N LYS A 178 2.60 9.00 9.36
CA LYS A 178 2.95 9.41 10.72
C LYS A 178 2.75 8.26 11.71
N ARG A 179 1.58 7.59 11.71
CA ARG A 179 1.32 6.43 12.56
C ARG A 179 2.31 5.30 12.31
N PHE A 180 2.54 4.98 11.03
CA PHE A 180 3.51 3.97 10.63
C PHE A 180 4.90 4.26 11.18
N PHE A 181 5.39 5.49 11.05
CA PHE A 181 6.71 5.87 11.54
C PHE A 181 6.80 5.93 13.05
N ASP A 182 5.70 6.17 13.76
CA ASP A 182 5.66 6.11 15.22
C ASP A 182 5.91 4.69 15.75
N GLU A 183 5.53 3.66 15.00
CA GLU A 183 5.52 2.26 15.43
C GLU A 183 6.65 1.41 14.81
N VAL A 184 7.05 1.70 13.57
CA VAL A 184 7.97 0.83 12.80
C VAL A 184 9.26 0.46 13.51
N PRO A 185 9.91 1.33 14.35
CA PRO A 185 11.15 0.94 15.03
C PRO A 185 11.01 -0.23 16.01
N LEU A 186 9.78 -0.49 16.50
CA LEU A 186 9.50 -1.61 17.42
C LEU A 186 9.58 -2.97 16.72
N PHE A 187 9.42 -2.99 15.40
CA PHE A 187 9.35 -4.20 14.58
C PHE A 187 10.61 -4.44 13.74
N LEU A 188 11.59 -3.54 13.82
CA LEU A 188 12.85 -3.65 13.11
C LEU A 188 13.91 -4.39 13.96
N LYS A 189 14.52 -5.42 13.39
CA LYS A 189 15.74 -5.99 13.96
C LYS A 189 16.91 -5.01 13.84
N PRO A 190 17.97 -5.17 14.65
CA PRO A 190 19.20 -4.41 14.45
C PRO A 190 19.75 -4.58 13.02
N GLY A 191 19.98 -3.45 12.33
CA GLY A 191 20.45 -3.43 10.95
C GLY A 191 19.39 -3.75 9.90
N ALA A 192 18.12 -3.84 10.30
CA ALA A 192 17.00 -4.05 9.38
C ALA A 192 16.81 -2.86 8.43
N LYS A 193 16.12 -3.12 7.33
CA LYS A 193 15.84 -2.18 6.27
C LYS A 193 14.35 -1.92 6.17
N LEU A 194 13.97 -0.66 6.08
CA LEU A 194 12.65 -0.23 5.65
C LEU A 194 12.74 0.22 4.20
N ILE A 195 11.97 -0.39 3.31
CA ILE A 195 11.81 0.07 1.92
C ILE A 195 10.40 0.63 1.79
N ILE A 196 10.31 1.90 1.46
CA ILE A 196 9.05 2.63 1.41
C ILE A 196 8.89 3.38 0.11
N GLY A 197 7.69 3.31 -0.46
CA GLY A 197 7.29 4.09 -1.63
C GLY A 197 6.55 5.34 -1.20
N LEU A 198 7.06 6.51 -1.51
CA LEU A 198 6.45 7.79 -1.18
C LEU A 198 5.98 8.52 -2.43
N ASN A 199 4.76 9.03 -2.36
CA ASN A 199 4.18 9.86 -3.40
C ASN A 199 4.40 11.34 -3.05
N SER A 200 4.88 12.15 -4.01
CA SER A 200 5.13 13.57 -3.77
C SER A 200 3.89 14.37 -3.37
N LEU A 201 2.68 13.81 -3.60
CA LEU A 201 1.41 14.40 -3.17
C LEU A 201 1.13 14.22 -1.66
N VAL A 202 1.95 13.47 -0.93
CA VAL A 202 1.84 13.29 0.52
C VAL A 202 2.66 14.31 1.31
N GLY A 203 3.48 15.13 0.64
CA GLY A 203 4.37 16.09 1.29
C GLY A 203 5.61 15.44 1.91
N ILE A 204 6.39 14.73 1.10
CA ILE A 204 7.59 13.98 1.53
C ILE A 204 8.48 14.75 2.52
N PRO A 205 8.83 16.06 2.28
CA PRO A 205 9.70 16.77 3.22
C PRO A 205 9.12 16.87 4.64
N ALA A 206 7.82 17.16 4.76
CA ALA A 206 7.15 17.28 6.06
C ALA A 206 7.08 15.93 6.79
N VAL A 207 6.77 14.86 6.04
CA VAL A 207 6.71 13.48 6.56
C VAL A 207 8.08 13.03 7.06
N MET A 208 9.15 13.24 6.28
CA MET A 208 10.51 12.87 6.67
C MET A 208 11.04 13.71 7.84
N HIS A 209 10.69 15.00 7.88
CA HIS A 209 11.05 15.86 9.02
C HIS A 209 10.39 15.37 10.31
N ALA A 210 9.09 15.06 10.26
CA ALA A 210 8.35 14.54 11.41
C ALA A 210 8.94 13.21 11.92
N LEU A 211 9.32 12.29 11.02
CA LEU A 211 10.01 11.04 11.36
C LEU A 211 11.30 11.32 12.12
N CYS A 212 12.17 12.19 11.59
CA CYS A 212 13.45 12.50 12.23
C CYS A 212 13.26 13.13 13.60
N GLN A 213 12.38 14.14 13.72
CA GLN A 213 12.09 14.79 15.00
C GLN A 213 11.56 13.81 16.05
N LYS A 214 10.70 12.88 15.67
CA LYS A 214 10.09 11.91 16.57
C LYS A 214 11.13 10.99 17.22
N HIS A 215 12.13 10.58 16.46
CA HIS A 215 13.05 9.51 16.85
C HIS A 215 14.49 9.98 17.10
N GLU A 216 14.78 11.28 16.98
CA GLU A 216 16.14 11.82 17.10
C GLU A 216 16.82 11.52 18.45
N ALA A 217 16.04 11.33 19.51
CA ALA A 217 16.57 10.99 20.83
C ALA A 217 17.11 9.55 20.91
N ASP A 218 16.42 8.61 20.23
CA ASP A 218 16.66 7.17 20.39
C ASP A 218 17.43 6.57 19.21
N TYR A 219 17.27 7.16 18.01
CA TYR A 219 17.79 6.60 16.78
C TYR A 219 18.58 7.62 15.96
N HIS A 220 19.59 7.12 15.25
CA HIS A 220 20.12 7.74 14.06
C HIS A 220 19.43 7.09 12.86
N ILE A 221 18.83 7.90 12.00
CA ILE A 221 18.08 7.43 10.83
C ILE A 221 18.83 7.86 9.57
N ASP A 222 19.30 6.87 8.82
CA ASP A 222 19.87 7.08 7.49
C ASP A 222 18.83 6.72 6.44
N TRP A 223 18.80 7.45 5.31
CA TRP A 223 17.98 7.12 4.17
C TRP A 223 18.70 7.38 2.86
N CYS A 224 18.35 6.60 1.84
CA CYS A 224 18.78 6.87 0.48
C CYS A 224 17.62 6.69 -0.50
N LEU A 225 17.60 7.53 -1.53
CA LEU A 225 16.69 7.40 -2.65
C LEU A 225 17.19 6.25 -3.55
N LEU A 226 16.41 5.18 -3.67
CA LEU A 226 16.72 4.04 -4.54
C LEU A 226 16.28 4.29 -5.98
N GLU A 227 15.05 4.77 -6.16
CA GLU A 227 14.46 5.06 -7.47
C GLU A 227 13.48 6.22 -7.38
N ARG A 228 13.33 6.92 -8.49
CA ARG A 228 12.33 7.97 -8.70
C ARG A 228 11.66 7.77 -10.04
N HIS A 229 10.34 7.81 -10.04
CA HIS A 229 9.49 7.72 -11.22
C HIS A 229 8.56 8.92 -11.29
N GLU A 230 8.12 9.27 -12.48
CA GLU A 230 7.10 10.30 -12.67
C GLU A 230 5.89 9.69 -13.38
N PHE A 231 4.69 9.98 -12.85
CA PHE A 231 3.45 9.43 -13.41
C PHE A 231 2.42 10.55 -13.62
N PRO A 232 1.67 10.49 -14.74
CA PRO A 232 0.49 11.32 -14.92
C PRO A 232 -0.59 10.95 -13.89
N LEU A 233 -1.24 11.95 -13.28
CA LEU A 233 -2.33 11.74 -12.34
C LEU A 233 -3.48 10.95 -12.97
N MET A 234 -3.74 11.15 -14.24
CA MET A 234 -4.80 10.47 -14.99
C MET A 234 -4.71 8.94 -14.96
N LEU A 235 -3.51 8.36 -14.83
CA LEU A 235 -3.35 6.90 -14.68
C LEU A 235 -3.99 6.35 -13.40
N TYR A 236 -4.16 7.20 -12.39
CA TYR A 236 -4.70 6.84 -11.08
C TYR A 236 -6.16 7.23 -10.89
N THR A 237 -6.67 8.13 -11.72
CA THR A 237 -8.01 8.70 -11.57
C THR A 237 -9.01 8.23 -12.63
N GLN A 238 -8.65 7.27 -13.47
CA GLN A 238 -9.51 6.78 -14.55
C GLN A 238 -10.87 6.28 -14.07
N GLN A 239 -10.91 5.62 -12.93
CA GLN A 239 -12.14 5.13 -12.32
C GLN A 239 -13.01 6.26 -11.71
N TRP A 240 -12.44 7.46 -11.47
CA TRP A 240 -13.09 8.61 -10.87
C TRP A 240 -13.17 9.80 -11.85
N ARG A 241 -13.48 9.53 -13.12
CA ARG A 241 -13.50 10.56 -14.19
C ARG A 241 -14.38 11.77 -13.85
N GLN A 242 -15.48 11.54 -13.16
CA GLN A 242 -16.41 12.61 -12.75
C GLN A 242 -15.81 13.54 -11.68
N LEU A 243 -14.79 13.09 -10.95
CA LEU A 243 -14.13 13.82 -9.89
C LEU A 243 -12.82 14.49 -10.34
N GLN A 244 -12.39 14.31 -11.58
CA GLN A 244 -11.06 14.76 -12.04
C GLN A 244 -10.84 16.26 -11.84
N GLY A 245 -11.86 17.10 -12.07
CA GLY A 245 -11.77 18.54 -11.83
C GLY A 245 -11.56 18.87 -10.35
N LEU A 246 -12.33 18.24 -9.45
CA LEU A 246 -12.19 18.43 -8.01
C LEU A 246 -10.82 17.95 -7.49
N ILE A 247 -10.38 16.77 -7.95
CA ILE A 247 -9.07 16.22 -7.59
C ILE A 247 -7.95 17.16 -8.06
N HIS A 248 -8.05 17.68 -9.27
CA HIS A 248 -7.08 18.62 -9.82
C HIS A 248 -6.97 19.89 -8.97
N GLU A 249 -8.11 20.52 -8.65
CA GLU A 249 -8.16 21.72 -7.83
C GLU A 249 -7.55 21.48 -6.45
N GLU A 250 -7.90 20.37 -5.80
CA GLU A 250 -7.40 20.00 -4.48
C GLU A 250 -5.86 19.83 -4.49
N ILE A 251 -5.31 19.13 -5.47
CA ILE A 251 -3.84 18.93 -5.60
C ILE A 251 -3.12 20.24 -5.90
N VAL A 252 -3.69 21.10 -6.73
CA VAL A 252 -3.15 22.43 -7.00
C VAL A 252 -3.09 23.27 -5.72
N ASP A 253 -4.11 23.20 -4.89
CA ASP A 253 -4.15 23.93 -3.62
C ASP A 253 -3.12 23.39 -2.63
N TRP A 254 -2.95 22.07 -2.50
CA TRP A 254 -1.84 21.49 -1.70
C TRP A 254 -0.47 21.98 -2.19
N THR A 255 -0.28 22.03 -3.50
CA THR A 255 0.99 22.49 -4.10
C THR A 255 1.25 23.97 -3.80
N ARG A 256 0.22 24.82 -3.89
CA ARG A 256 0.32 26.25 -3.53
C ARG A 256 0.64 26.47 -2.06
N GLN A 257 0.15 25.60 -1.19
CA GLN A 257 0.42 25.63 0.26
C GLN A 257 1.77 25.01 0.64
N GLY A 258 2.51 24.44 -0.32
CA GLY A 258 3.75 23.73 -0.06
C GLY A 258 3.56 22.37 0.64
N ALA A 259 2.32 21.87 0.70
CA ALA A 259 1.97 20.60 1.33
C ALA A 259 2.17 19.39 0.41
N ALA A 260 2.30 19.62 -0.90
CA ALA A 260 2.55 18.60 -1.90
C ALA A 260 3.46 19.13 -3.00
N TYR A 261 3.98 18.22 -3.83
CA TYR A 261 4.74 18.60 -5.03
C TYR A 261 4.16 17.91 -6.27
N CYS A 262 3.89 18.69 -7.29
CA CYS A 262 3.62 18.21 -8.64
C CYS A 262 4.17 19.21 -9.68
N ARG A 263 4.29 18.75 -10.92
CA ARG A 263 4.51 19.62 -12.08
C ARG A 263 3.39 19.45 -13.08
N PHE A 264 3.30 20.35 -14.04
CA PHE A 264 2.36 20.27 -15.15
C PHE A 264 3.10 19.94 -16.43
N ASN A 265 2.51 19.07 -17.27
CA ASN A 265 3.00 18.87 -18.62
C ASN A 265 2.51 20.02 -19.56
N GLU A 266 2.87 19.95 -20.85
CA GLU A 266 2.47 20.95 -21.85
C GLU A 266 0.94 21.03 -22.05
N GLN A 267 0.22 19.97 -21.73
CA GLN A 267 -1.25 19.88 -21.81
C GLN A 267 -1.95 20.36 -20.52
N GLY A 268 -1.18 20.71 -19.47
CA GLY A 268 -1.71 21.11 -18.17
C GLY A 268 -2.06 19.95 -17.24
N ASP A 269 -1.70 18.73 -17.61
CA ASP A 269 -1.94 17.57 -16.73
C ASP A 269 -0.95 17.52 -15.59
N ILE A 270 -1.43 17.13 -14.42
CA ILE A 270 -0.59 16.92 -13.23
C ILE A 270 0.30 15.70 -13.43
N ILE A 271 1.60 15.90 -13.23
CA ILE A 271 2.64 14.88 -13.14
C ILE A 271 3.19 14.91 -11.72
N TRP A 272 3.11 13.79 -11.02
CA TRP A 272 3.62 13.62 -9.67
C TRP A 272 4.81 12.66 -9.62
N SER A 273 5.62 12.77 -8.58
CA SER A 273 6.80 11.93 -8.37
C SER A 273 6.48 10.78 -7.42
N TYR A 274 6.95 9.60 -7.75
CA TYR A 274 6.98 8.43 -6.88
C TYR A 274 8.43 8.10 -6.54
N GLU A 275 8.75 8.09 -5.27
CA GLU A 275 10.11 7.95 -4.75
C GLU A 275 10.17 6.72 -3.86
N ILE A 276 11.10 5.80 -4.17
CA ILE A 276 11.33 4.61 -3.36
C ILE A 276 12.60 4.84 -2.55
N LEU A 277 12.44 4.82 -1.22
CA LEU A 277 13.53 5.04 -0.29
C LEU A 277 13.85 3.76 0.48
N GLU A 278 15.13 3.61 0.84
CA GLU A 278 15.57 2.68 1.88
C GLU A 278 15.95 3.49 3.11
N LEU A 279 15.40 3.11 4.28
CA LEU A 279 15.74 3.69 5.56
C LEU A 279 16.34 2.62 6.46
N THR A 280 17.31 3.03 7.30
CA THR A 280 17.86 2.22 8.38
C THR A 280 17.83 2.98 9.69
N PHE A 281 17.53 2.26 10.78
CA PHE A 281 17.42 2.80 12.13
C PHE A 281 18.53 2.21 13.00
N SER A 282 19.47 3.05 13.43
CA SER A 282 20.55 2.66 14.32
C SER A 282 20.30 3.27 15.69
N ARG A 283 20.19 2.43 16.75
CA ARG A 283 20.03 2.94 18.12
C ARG A 283 21.22 3.81 18.50
N ARG A 284 20.97 4.98 19.06
CA ARG A 284 22.02 5.80 19.66
C ARG A 284 22.58 5.08 20.88
N SER A 285 23.89 5.01 20.98
CA SER A 285 24.56 4.57 22.22
C SER A 285 24.19 5.56 23.32
N ILE A 286 23.63 5.06 24.42
CA ILE A 286 23.54 5.84 25.65
C ILE A 286 24.97 5.83 26.18
N ASP A 287 25.81 6.74 25.69
CA ASP A 287 27.12 6.96 26.31
C ASP A 287 26.83 7.46 27.71
N GLY A 288 27.06 6.56 28.65
CA GLY A 288 27.00 6.88 30.07
C GLY A 288 28.02 7.99 30.37
N ASN A 289 27.56 9.22 30.41
CA ASN A 289 28.27 10.27 31.13
C ASN A 289 28.15 9.98 32.62
N GLY A 290 29.02 9.12 33.07
CA GLY A 290 29.32 8.84 34.46
C GLY A 290 30.81 8.96 34.67
N GLN A 291 31.31 10.18 34.77
CA GLN A 291 32.48 10.54 35.57
C GLN A 291 32.34 11.98 36.07
#